data_927667775d29afe41e9d9165d5185338
#
_entry.id   927667775d29afe41e9d9165d5185338
#
_cell.length_a   1.000
_cell.length_b   1.000
_cell.length_c   1.000
_cell.angle_alpha   90.00
_cell.angle_beta   90.00
_cell.angle_gamma   90.00
#
_symmetry.space_group_name_H-M   'P 1'
#
loop_
_entity.id
_entity.type
_entity.pdbx_description
1 polymer ?
#
loop_
_entity_poly.entity_id
_entity_poly.type
_entity_poly.pdbx_seq_one_letter_code
_entity_poly.pdbx_strand_id
1 'polypeptide(L)'
;MCKLDSSYDFDAHMTVYVASDMPEPNEAAYLAALQRLLVDVHRAQNGSMLTLFTNRREMERCFDEVQPQLKVDDLRVVCQKWGVSVKGLRDDFLADEHLSLFALKSFWEGFDAPGATLKGVVIPKLPFAKPTDPLSCERAARDDQAWRRYVLPAAVLETKQAAGRLIRKADDTGVLILADRRLLTKSYGKAFLNSLPSRTIKVMTAAEIVSDLERSNNG
;
A
#
# COMPACT_ATOMS: atom_id res chain seq x y z
N MET A 1 -14.41 -14.99 -22.02
CA MET A 1 -14.37 -14.19 -20.79
C MET A 1 -14.29 -12.73 -21.24
N CYS A 2 -15.37 -11.96 -21.12
CA CYS A 2 -15.39 -10.54 -21.52
C CYS A 2 -14.54 -9.76 -20.51
N LYS A 3 -13.44 -9.16 -20.94
CA LYS A 3 -12.73 -8.14 -20.18
C LYS A 3 -13.50 -6.82 -20.40
N LEU A 4 -14.25 -6.39 -19.41
CA LEU A 4 -14.75 -5.03 -19.38
C LEU A 4 -13.58 -4.15 -18.96
N ASP A 5 -13.12 -3.29 -19.85
CA ASP A 5 -12.17 -2.25 -19.52
C ASP A 5 -12.84 -1.27 -18.54
N SER A 6 -12.07 -0.77 -17.58
CA SER A 6 -12.54 0.25 -16.64
C SER A 6 -12.89 1.51 -17.42
N SER A 7 -13.94 2.23 -16.98
CA SER A 7 -14.28 3.55 -17.52
C SER A 7 -13.22 4.63 -17.17
N TYR A 8 -12.23 4.30 -16.35
CA TYR A 8 -11.18 5.22 -15.89
C TYR A 8 -9.86 4.92 -16.60
N ASP A 9 -9.17 5.99 -17.03
CA ASP A 9 -7.81 5.91 -17.57
C ASP A 9 -6.78 5.84 -16.43
N PHE A 10 -6.57 4.62 -15.91
CA PHE A 10 -5.60 4.40 -14.84
C PHE A 10 -4.16 4.74 -15.26
N ASP A 11 -3.82 4.62 -16.53
CA ASP A 11 -2.46 4.86 -17.00
C ASP A 11 -2.09 6.35 -16.97
N ALA A 12 -3.08 7.22 -17.19
CA ALA A 12 -2.92 8.67 -17.11
C ALA A 12 -2.98 9.18 -15.66
N HIS A 13 -3.76 8.53 -14.80
CA HIS A 13 -4.13 9.06 -13.48
C HIS A 13 -3.46 8.36 -12.29
N MET A 14 -2.83 7.20 -12.51
CA MET A 14 -2.17 6.45 -11.44
C MET A 14 -0.72 6.11 -11.79
N THR A 15 0.21 6.58 -10.97
CA THR A 15 1.61 6.12 -11.02
C THR A 15 1.85 5.06 -9.96
N VAL A 16 2.47 3.96 -10.37
CA VAL A 16 2.91 2.88 -9.47
C VAL A 16 4.42 2.96 -9.31
N TYR A 17 4.88 3.06 -8.07
CA TYR A 17 6.29 2.99 -7.72
C TYR A 17 6.61 1.64 -7.09
N VAL A 18 7.71 1.03 -7.52
CA VAL A 18 8.28 -0.17 -6.89
C VAL A 18 9.64 0.20 -6.34
N ALA A 19 9.78 0.19 -5.01
CA ALA A 19 11.02 0.54 -4.34
C ALA A 19 12.06 -0.57 -4.52
N SER A 20 13.11 -0.28 -5.31
CA SER A 20 14.09 -1.28 -5.76
C SER A 20 15.19 -1.57 -4.74
N ASP A 21 15.48 -0.63 -3.85
CA ASP A 21 16.55 -0.69 -2.85
C ASP A 21 16.06 -1.07 -1.45
N MET A 22 14.77 -1.34 -1.29
CA MET A 22 14.26 -1.83 -0.01
C MET A 22 14.87 -3.20 0.33
N PRO A 23 15.29 -3.41 1.61
CA PRO A 23 15.65 -4.75 2.06
C PRO A 23 14.46 -5.71 1.93
N GLU A 24 14.70 -7.02 1.83
CA GLU A 24 13.59 -8.00 1.86
C GLU A 24 12.93 -8.00 3.26
N PRO A 25 11.62 -8.31 3.35
CA PRO A 25 10.86 -8.22 4.61
C PRO A 25 11.38 -9.05 5.80
N ASN A 26 12.25 -10.01 5.55
CA ASN A 26 12.90 -10.86 6.58
C ASN A 26 14.29 -10.35 7.00
N GLU A 27 14.81 -9.33 6.34
CA GLU A 27 16.10 -8.75 6.68
C GLU A 27 15.99 -7.79 7.88
N ALA A 28 17.01 -7.76 8.74
CA ALA A 28 17.02 -6.90 9.92
C ALA A 28 16.91 -5.41 9.61
N ALA A 29 17.43 -4.98 8.47
CA ALA A 29 17.40 -3.59 8.02
C ALA A 29 16.01 -3.14 7.49
N TYR A 30 15.10 -4.08 7.21
CA TYR A 30 13.82 -3.79 6.55
C TYR A 30 12.98 -2.77 7.30
N LEU A 31 12.78 -2.97 8.61
CA LEU A 31 11.88 -2.11 9.38
C LEU A 31 12.38 -0.65 9.42
N ALA A 32 13.68 -0.44 9.64
CA ALA A 32 14.26 0.90 9.67
C ALA A 32 14.22 1.59 8.29
N ALA A 33 14.42 0.82 7.21
CA ALA A 33 14.28 1.34 5.85
C ALA A 33 12.83 1.72 5.54
N LEU A 34 11.86 0.88 5.95
CA LEU A 34 10.44 1.16 5.79
C LEU A 34 10.01 2.42 6.56
N GLN A 35 10.44 2.57 7.81
CA GLN A 35 10.12 3.73 8.63
C GLN A 35 10.62 5.03 7.97
N ARG A 36 11.85 5.04 7.45
CA ARG A 36 12.39 6.18 6.69
C ARG A 36 11.57 6.46 5.43
N LEU A 37 11.33 5.45 4.61
CA LEU A 37 10.50 5.60 3.42
C LEU A 37 9.13 6.20 3.76
N LEU A 38 8.47 5.73 4.82
CA LEU A 38 7.16 6.24 5.24
C LEU A 38 7.22 7.71 5.65
N VAL A 39 8.23 8.13 6.39
CA VAL A 39 8.42 9.56 6.74
C VAL A 39 8.57 10.40 5.47
N ASP A 40 9.48 9.99 4.59
CA ASP A 40 9.84 10.77 3.42
C ASP A 40 8.69 10.87 2.40
N VAL A 41 7.96 9.77 2.13
CA VAL A 41 6.82 9.81 1.20
C VAL A 41 5.63 10.59 1.76
N HIS A 42 5.40 10.56 3.09
CA HIS A 42 4.33 11.36 3.69
C HIS A 42 4.65 12.86 3.64
N ARG A 43 5.92 13.23 3.80
CA ARG A 43 6.39 14.62 3.60
C ARG A 43 6.20 15.05 2.16
N ALA A 44 6.69 14.25 1.22
CA ALA A 44 6.60 14.55 -0.21
C ALA A 44 5.15 14.70 -0.70
N GLN A 45 4.20 13.93 -0.15
CA GLN A 45 2.77 13.98 -0.49
C GLN A 45 1.96 14.97 0.34
N ASN A 46 2.55 15.60 1.34
CA ASN A 46 1.85 16.48 2.28
C ASN A 46 0.62 15.78 2.93
N GLY A 47 0.79 14.54 3.37
CA GLY A 47 -0.29 13.72 3.94
C GLY A 47 -1.16 13.01 2.90
N SER A 48 -2.44 12.80 3.19
CA SER A 48 -3.41 12.12 2.30
C SER A 48 -3.03 10.70 1.91
N MET A 49 -2.37 9.97 2.79
CA MET A 49 -1.82 8.65 2.49
C MET A 49 -2.42 7.55 3.36
N LEU A 50 -2.64 6.40 2.74
CA LEU A 50 -3.02 5.18 3.44
C LEU A 50 -1.90 4.15 3.33
N THR A 51 -1.36 3.71 4.48
CA THR A 51 -0.40 2.61 4.53
C THR A 51 -1.08 1.33 4.99
N LEU A 52 -1.06 0.29 4.15
CA LEU A 52 -1.74 -0.98 4.38
C LEU A 52 -0.77 -2.05 4.85
N PHE A 53 -0.83 -2.36 6.13
CA PHE A 53 0.00 -3.37 6.76
C PHE A 53 -0.66 -4.75 6.77
N THR A 54 0.16 -5.78 6.68
CA THR A 54 -0.25 -7.18 6.85
C THR A 54 -0.08 -7.68 8.29
N ASN A 55 0.61 -6.91 9.13
CA ASN A 55 0.96 -7.27 10.50
C ASN A 55 0.75 -6.08 11.46
N ARG A 56 -0.08 -6.26 12.49
CA ARG A 56 -0.38 -5.23 13.49
C ARG A 56 0.87 -4.75 14.25
N ARG A 57 1.72 -5.67 14.70
CA ARG A 57 2.93 -5.32 15.46
C ARG A 57 3.89 -4.47 14.63
N GLU A 58 4.02 -4.75 13.35
CA GLU A 58 4.83 -3.95 12.44
C GLU A 58 4.22 -2.57 12.21
N MET A 59 2.90 -2.51 12.00
CA MET A 59 2.15 -1.26 11.87
C MET A 59 2.36 -0.35 13.09
N GLU A 60 2.18 -0.88 14.29
CA GLU A 60 2.35 -0.12 15.54
C GLU A 60 3.80 0.36 15.73
N ARG A 61 4.80 -0.48 15.45
CA ARG A 61 6.21 -0.09 15.51
C ARG A 61 6.57 0.98 14.46
N CYS A 62 6.00 0.92 13.28
CA CYS A 62 6.16 1.99 12.29
C CYS A 62 5.48 3.26 12.75
N PHE A 63 4.27 3.17 13.28
CA PHE A 63 3.54 4.32 13.77
C PHE A 63 4.27 5.05 14.90
N ASP A 64 4.77 4.32 15.89
CA ASP A 64 5.45 4.88 17.07
C ASP A 64 6.74 5.62 16.69
N GLU A 65 7.41 5.24 15.58
CA GLU A 65 8.61 5.89 15.06
C GLU A 65 8.29 7.04 14.09
N VAL A 66 7.29 6.87 13.22
CA VAL A 66 6.98 7.79 12.13
C VAL A 66 6.15 8.99 12.62
N GLN A 67 5.16 8.76 13.48
CA GLN A 67 4.25 9.79 13.95
C GLN A 67 4.96 10.98 14.63
N PRO A 68 5.94 10.80 15.54
CA PRO A 68 6.63 11.93 16.14
C PRO A 68 7.41 12.77 15.12
N GLN A 69 7.98 12.14 14.08
CA GLN A 69 8.75 12.82 13.06
C GLN A 69 7.84 13.64 12.13
N LEU A 70 6.71 13.10 11.71
CA LEU A 70 5.73 13.81 10.88
C LEU A 70 5.04 14.95 11.63
N LYS A 71 4.85 14.80 12.94
CA LYS A 71 4.28 15.86 13.79
C LYS A 71 5.13 17.14 13.81
N VAL A 72 6.44 17.04 13.63
CA VAL A 72 7.35 18.21 13.54
C VAL A 72 7.02 19.05 12.31
N ASP A 73 6.56 18.42 11.24
CA ASP A 73 6.18 19.06 9.98
C ASP A 73 4.68 19.39 9.91
N ASP A 74 3.97 19.35 11.05
CA ASP A 74 2.51 19.52 11.18
C ASP A 74 1.69 18.51 10.36
N LEU A 75 2.28 17.37 10.03
CA LEU A 75 1.61 16.27 9.34
C LEU A 75 1.00 15.29 10.34
N ARG A 76 -0.30 15.03 10.18
CA ARG A 76 -1.04 14.14 11.07
C ARG A 76 -1.09 12.73 10.49
N VAL A 77 -0.79 11.75 11.34
CA VAL A 77 -0.99 10.33 11.02
C VAL A 77 -1.74 9.67 12.18
N VAL A 78 -2.73 8.86 11.85
CA VAL A 78 -3.48 8.02 12.80
C VAL A 78 -3.26 6.55 12.51
N CYS A 79 -3.53 5.69 13.50
CA CYS A 79 -3.22 4.27 13.39
C CYS A 79 -4.39 3.42 13.90
N GLN A 80 -4.71 2.35 13.20
CA GLN A 80 -5.69 1.34 13.61
C GLN A 80 -5.16 0.49 14.78
N LYS A 81 -4.93 1.14 15.94
CA LYS A 81 -4.53 0.45 17.18
C LYS A 81 -5.70 -0.35 17.76
N TRP A 82 -5.36 -1.24 18.68
CA TRP A 82 -6.37 -1.99 19.44
C TRP A 82 -7.25 -1.04 20.27
N GLY A 83 -8.56 -1.27 20.23
CA GLY A 83 -9.53 -0.43 20.95
C GLY A 83 -9.93 0.88 20.25
N VAL A 84 -9.30 1.23 19.11
CA VAL A 84 -9.71 2.40 18.33
C VAL A 84 -10.87 2.05 17.41
N SER A 85 -11.88 2.91 17.37
CA SER A 85 -13.04 2.73 16.50
C SER A 85 -12.65 2.82 15.02
N VAL A 86 -12.88 1.75 14.27
CA VAL A 86 -12.67 1.73 12.82
C VAL A 86 -13.55 2.77 12.13
N LYS A 87 -14.78 2.96 12.60
CA LYS A 87 -15.69 3.99 12.07
C LYS A 87 -15.12 5.39 12.32
N GLY A 88 -14.70 5.68 13.55
CA GLY A 88 -14.10 6.98 13.90
C GLY A 88 -12.87 7.30 13.06
N LEU A 89 -11.97 6.31 12.86
CA LEU A 89 -10.81 6.49 11.98
C LEU A 89 -11.19 6.80 10.51
N ARG A 90 -12.27 6.18 10.02
CA ARG A 90 -12.79 6.46 8.67
C ARG A 90 -13.36 7.85 8.58
N ASP A 91 -14.18 8.25 9.56
CA ASP A 91 -14.80 9.55 9.60
C ASP A 91 -13.73 10.66 9.68
N ASP A 92 -12.72 10.49 10.54
CA ASP A 92 -11.59 11.42 10.67
C ASP A 92 -10.79 11.53 9.36
N PHE A 93 -10.49 10.40 8.70
CA PHE A 93 -9.74 10.38 7.45
C PHE A 93 -10.50 11.03 6.29
N LEU A 94 -11.84 10.91 6.27
CA LEU A 94 -12.68 11.55 5.26
C LEU A 94 -12.88 13.05 5.51
N ALA A 95 -12.73 13.50 6.76
CA ALA A 95 -12.91 14.89 7.14
C ALA A 95 -11.65 15.76 6.97
N ASP A 96 -10.47 15.14 6.84
CA ASP A 96 -9.19 15.85 6.78
C ASP A 96 -8.36 15.38 5.57
N GLU A 97 -8.26 16.24 4.56
CA GLU A 97 -7.54 15.96 3.31
C GLU A 97 -6.02 15.79 3.48
N HIS A 98 -5.47 16.15 4.65
CA HIS A 98 -4.04 15.99 4.95
C HIS A 98 -3.76 14.85 5.95
N LEU A 99 -4.81 14.21 6.46
CA LEU A 99 -4.65 13.10 7.39
C LEU A 99 -4.12 11.86 6.68
N SER A 100 -3.10 11.24 7.26
CA SER A 100 -2.61 9.93 6.85
C SER A 100 -3.09 8.84 7.81
N LEU A 101 -3.23 7.61 7.32
CA LEU A 101 -3.73 6.49 8.09
C LEU A 101 -2.85 5.26 7.94
N PHE A 102 -2.42 4.68 9.06
CA PHE A 102 -1.83 3.35 9.13
C PHE A 102 -2.90 2.33 9.51
N ALA A 103 -3.18 1.40 8.61
CA ALA A 103 -4.24 0.42 8.79
C ALA A 103 -3.83 -0.99 8.39
N LEU A 104 -4.56 -1.98 8.91
CA LEU A 104 -4.46 -3.36 8.45
C LEU A 104 -5.30 -3.55 7.18
N LYS A 105 -4.97 -4.58 6.41
CA LYS A 105 -5.71 -4.91 5.19
C LYS A 105 -7.22 -5.06 5.40
N SER A 106 -7.66 -5.53 6.57
CA SER A 106 -9.08 -5.62 6.93
C SER A 106 -9.80 -4.28 7.02
N PHE A 107 -9.08 -3.17 7.23
CA PHE A 107 -9.67 -1.83 7.22
C PHE A 107 -10.19 -1.44 5.83
N TRP A 108 -9.56 -2.00 4.81
CA TRP A 108 -9.79 -1.68 3.42
C TRP A 108 -11.10 -2.25 2.85
N GLU A 109 -11.61 -3.32 3.44
CA GLU A 109 -12.87 -3.94 3.02
C GLU A 109 -14.04 -2.97 3.29
N GLY A 110 -14.69 -2.50 2.21
CA GLY A 110 -15.82 -1.57 2.31
C GLY A 110 -15.44 -0.11 2.62
N PHE A 111 -14.15 0.28 2.58
CA PHE A 111 -13.74 1.67 2.72
C PHE A 111 -13.71 2.37 1.36
N ASP A 112 -14.37 3.50 1.27
CA ASP A 112 -14.40 4.37 0.10
C ASP A 112 -13.96 5.78 0.52
N ALA A 113 -12.89 6.28 -0.08
CA ALA A 113 -12.36 7.61 0.16
C ALA A 113 -12.31 8.36 -1.17
N PRO A 114 -13.00 9.50 -1.31
CA PRO A 114 -12.95 10.31 -2.52
C PRO A 114 -11.56 10.95 -2.71
N GLY A 115 -11.20 11.22 -3.96
CA GLY A 115 -9.89 11.59 -4.45
C GLY A 115 -9.03 12.54 -3.60
N ALA A 116 -9.60 13.63 -3.11
CA ALA A 116 -8.85 14.63 -2.34
C ALA A 116 -8.28 14.10 -1.01
N THR A 117 -8.97 13.15 -0.37
CA THR A 117 -8.55 12.57 0.92
C THR A 117 -7.59 11.38 0.77
N LEU A 118 -7.52 10.75 -0.40
CA LEU A 118 -6.66 9.60 -0.66
C LEU A 118 -5.83 9.82 -1.93
N LYS A 119 -4.68 10.46 -1.79
CA LYS A 119 -3.72 10.71 -2.88
C LYS A 119 -2.68 9.60 -3.04
N GLY A 120 -2.46 8.80 -2.00
CA GLY A 120 -1.47 7.73 -2.07
C GLY A 120 -1.78 6.52 -1.20
N VAL A 121 -1.38 5.35 -1.71
CA VAL A 121 -1.41 4.09 -0.98
C VAL A 121 -0.01 3.52 -0.91
N VAL A 122 0.43 3.13 0.29
CA VAL A 122 1.68 2.39 0.50
C VAL A 122 1.35 0.96 0.90
N ILE A 123 1.93 -0.01 0.22
CA ILE A 123 1.88 -1.42 0.58
C ILE A 123 3.30 -1.86 0.99
N PRO A 124 3.59 -1.93 2.30
CA PRO A 124 4.90 -2.32 2.80
C PRO A 124 5.31 -3.73 2.42
N LYS A 125 4.36 -4.68 2.50
CA LYS A 125 4.57 -6.10 2.19
C LYS A 125 3.41 -6.64 1.38
N LEU A 126 3.72 -7.53 0.45
CA LEU A 126 2.71 -8.26 -0.30
C LEU A 126 1.76 -9.01 0.64
N PRO A 127 0.43 -8.94 0.41
CA PRO A 127 -0.59 -9.40 1.36
C PRO A 127 -0.80 -10.92 1.31
N PHE A 128 0.28 -11.69 1.38
CA PHE A 128 0.19 -13.13 1.49
C PHE A 128 -0.49 -13.56 2.80
N ALA A 129 -1.33 -14.58 2.72
CA ALA A 129 -1.85 -15.25 3.91
C ALA A 129 -0.69 -15.76 4.77
N LYS A 130 -0.88 -15.70 6.09
CA LYS A 130 0.14 -16.24 7.02
C LYS A 130 0.28 -17.74 6.82
N PRO A 131 1.49 -18.30 6.91
CA PRO A 131 1.70 -19.75 6.84
C PRO A 131 0.91 -20.54 7.90
N THR A 132 0.54 -19.87 9.00
CA THR A 132 -0.25 -20.45 10.11
C THR A 132 -1.76 -20.26 9.95
N ASP A 133 -2.22 -19.69 8.83
CA ASP A 133 -3.64 -19.55 8.56
C ASP A 133 -4.29 -20.94 8.39
N PRO A 134 -5.34 -21.30 9.16
CA PRO A 134 -5.91 -22.64 9.16
C PRO A 134 -6.37 -23.11 7.77
N LEU A 135 -6.99 -22.23 6.98
CA LEU A 135 -7.44 -22.57 5.64
C LEU A 135 -6.27 -22.81 4.69
N SER A 136 -5.22 -22.01 4.81
CA SER A 136 -3.99 -22.18 4.01
C SER A 136 -3.26 -23.48 4.37
N CYS A 137 -3.21 -23.83 5.66
CA CYS A 137 -2.62 -25.09 6.14
C CYS A 137 -3.40 -26.29 5.57
N GLU A 138 -4.73 -26.27 5.67
CA GLU A 138 -5.58 -27.35 5.18
C GLU A 138 -5.47 -27.54 3.67
N ARG A 139 -5.42 -26.44 2.91
CA ARG A 139 -5.20 -26.50 1.46
C ARG A 139 -3.84 -27.06 1.11
N ALA A 140 -2.78 -26.64 1.82
CA ALA A 140 -1.43 -27.15 1.61
C ALA A 140 -1.30 -28.65 1.92
N ALA A 141 -2.03 -29.15 2.91
CA ALA A 141 -2.08 -30.59 3.23
C ALA A 141 -2.74 -31.43 2.14
N ARG A 142 -3.64 -30.86 1.33
CA ARG A 142 -4.40 -31.57 0.28
C ARG A 142 -3.90 -31.31 -1.14
N ASP A 143 -3.11 -30.28 -1.37
CA ASP A 143 -2.67 -29.86 -2.70
C ASP A 143 -1.25 -29.28 -2.64
N ASP A 144 -0.30 -29.97 -3.20
CA ASP A 144 1.11 -29.53 -3.29
C ASP A 144 1.26 -28.20 -4.06
N GLN A 145 0.28 -27.84 -4.88
CA GLN A 145 0.25 -26.56 -5.62
C GLN A 145 -0.64 -25.51 -4.94
N ALA A 146 -1.09 -25.74 -3.70
CA ALA A 146 -2.02 -24.85 -3.00
C ALA A 146 -1.55 -23.40 -2.97
N TRP A 147 -0.25 -23.17 -2.80
CA TRP A 147 0.30 -21.83 -2.81
C TRP A 147 0.05 -21.10 -4.15
N ARG A 148 0.29 -21.78 -5.28
CA ARG A 148 0.07 -21.21 -6.62
C ARG A 148 -1.41 -21.06 -6.96
N ARG A 149 -2.26 -21.98 -6.50
CA ARG A 149 -3.68 -22.01 -6.82
C ARG A 149 -4.52 -21.08 -5.97
N TYR A 150 -4.11 -20.84 -4.73
CA TYR A 150 -4.94 -20.09 -3.77
C TYR A 150 -4.23 -18.88 -3.16
N VAL A 151 -3.01 -19.06 -2.62
CA VAL A 151 -2.34 -18.00 -1.84
C VAL A 151 -1.85 -16.87 -2.75
N LEU A 152 -1.16 -17.21 -3.83
CA LEU A 152 -0.66 -16.21 -4.78
C LEU A 152 -1.79 -15.43 -5.48
N PRO A 153 -2.82 -16.08 -6.07
CA PRO A 153 -3.92 -15.34 -6.70
C PRO A 153 -4.70 -14.44 -5.75
N ALA A 154 -4.90 -14.88 -4.48
CA ALA A 154 -5.56 -14.07 -3.48
C ALA A 154 -4.75 -12.80 -3.16
N ALA A 155 -3.43 -12.93 -2.92
CA ALA A 155 -2.57 -11.79 -2.67
C ALA A 155 -2.50 -10.82 -3.86
N VAL A 156 -2.45 -11.33 -5.09
CA VAL A 156 -2.52 -10.53 -6.32
C VAL A 156 -3.82 -9.75 -6.39
N LEU A 157 -4.95 -10.41 -6.12
CA LEU A 157 -6.27 -9.77 -6.14
C LEU A 157 -6.39 -8.69 -5.08
N GLU A 158 -5.93 -8.93 -3.85
CA GLU A 158 -5.92 -7.94 -2.77
C GLU A 158 -5.10 -6.70 -3.15
N THR A 159 -3.92 -6.89 -3.73
CA THR A 159 -3.06 -5.78 -4.20
C THR A 159 -3.75 -4.99 -5.31
N LYS A 160 -4.38 -5.68 -6.27
CA LYS A 160 -5.16 -5.04 -7.34
C LYS A 160 -6.34 -4.24 -6.79
N GLN A 161 -7.07 -4.78 -5.81
CA GLN A 161 -8.19 -4.09 -5.17
C GLN A 161 -7.72 -2.84 -4.42
N ALA A 162 -6.59 -2.91 -3.72
CA ALA A 162 -5.98 -1.77 -3.08
C ALA A 162 -5.64 -0.66 -4.09
N ALA A 163 -4.98 -1.02 -5.18
CA ALA A 163 -4.65 -0.09 -6.27
C ALA A 163 -5.90 0.55 -6.89
N GLY A 164 -6.92 -0.26 -7.18
CA GLY A 164 -8.16 0.20 -7.83
C GLY A 164 -9.00 1.16 -6.99
N ARG A 165 -8.64 1.40 -5.74
CA ARG A 165 -9.35 2.35 -4.89
C ARG A 165 -8.80 3.77 -4.95
N LEU A 166 -7.62 3.97 -5.52
CA LEU A 166 -7.04 5.30 -5.70
C LEU A 166 -7.80 6.18 -6.69
N ILE A 167 -8.40 5.58 -7.71
CA ILE A 167 -9.11 6.33 -8.76
C ILE A 167 -10.59 5.98 -8.70
N ARG A 168 -11.42 6.92 -8.33
CA ARG A 168 -12.88 6.81 -8.16
C ARG A 168 -13.67 7.67 -9.12
N LYS A 169 -13.07 8.79 -9.53
CA LYS A 169 -13.62 9.72 -10.50
C LYS A 169 -12.63 9.90 -11.64
N ALA A 170 -13.08 10.46 -12.73
CA ALA A 170 -12.26 10.66 -13.93
C ALA A 170 -11.10 11.65 -13.73
N ASP A 171 -11.23 12.53 -12.76
CA ASP A 171 -10.26 13.58 -12.40
C ASP A 171 -9.38 13.21 -11.17
N ASP A 172 -9.64 12.06 -10.53
CA ASP A 172 -8.79 11.60 -9.43
C ASP A 172 -7.40 11.25 -9.96
N THR A 173 -6.37 11.62 -9.20
CA THR A 173 -4.98 11.20 -9.42
C THR A 173 -4.44 10.56 -8.16
N GLY A 174 -3.53 9.60 -8.31
CA GLY A 174 -2.97 8.94 -7.14
C GLY A 174 -1.70 8.16 -7.40
N VAL A 175 -1.01 7.84 -6.31
CA VAL A 175 0.23 7.07 -6.34
C VAL A 175 0.10 5.79 -5.53
N LEU A 176 0.60 4.69 -6.08
CA LEU A 176 0.74 3.42 -5.38
C LEU A 176 2.22 3.14 -5.16
N ILE A 177 2.64 2.98 -3.90
CA ILE A 177 4.02 2.68 -3.55
C ILE A 177 4.09 1.25 -3.01
N LEU A 178 4.80 0.39 -3.73
CA LEU A 178 5.04 -1.00 -3.38
C LEU A 178 6.46 -1.13 -2.81
N ALA A 179 6.57 -1.29 -1.48
CA ALA A 179 7.84 -1.32 -0.75
C ALA A 179 8.34 -2.76 -0.49
N ASP A 180 7.94 -3.70 -1.32
CA ASP A 180 8.33 -5.11 -1.20
C ASP A 180 9.21 -5.52 -2.37
N ARG A 181 10.52 -5.59 -2.13
CA ARG A 181 11.52 -5.96 -3.14
C ARG A 181 11.28 -7.32 -3.79
N ARG A 182 10.53 -8.21 -3.14
CA ARG A 182 10.17 -9.52 -3.69
C ARG A 182 9.41 -9.43 -5.02
N LEU A 183 8.78 -8.29 -5.31
CA LEU A 183 8.20 -7.99 -6.63
C LEU A 183 9.23 -8.05 -7.76
N LEU A 184 10.49 -7.71 -7.48
CA LEU A 184 11.58 -7.67 -8.45
C LEU A 184 12.45 -8.93 -8.40
N THR A 185 12.60 -9.54 -7.22
CA THR A 185 13.54 -10.66 -6.99
C THR A 185 12.90 -12.04 -7.14
N LYS A 186 11.57 -12.15 -7.02
CA LYS A 186 10.87 -13.45 -7.07
C LYS A 186 10.08 -13.61 -8.38
N SER A 187 10.02 -14.84 -8.88
CA SER A 187 9.35 -15.16 -10.14
C SER A 187 7.87 -14.79 -10.18
N TYR A 188 7.20 -14.77 -9.04
CA TYR A 188 5.79 -14.39 -8.92
C TYR A 188 5.54 -12.87 -9.00
N GLY A 189 6.58 -12.04 -8.88
CA GLY A 189 6.43 -10.58 -8.87
C GLY A 189 5.71 -10.04 -10.11
N LYS A 190 6.01 -10.63 -11.29
CA LYS A 190 5.33 -10.29 -12.55
C LYS A 190 3.81 -10.49 -12.49
N ALA A 191 3.30 -11.46 -11.71
CA ALA A 191 1.87 -11.69 -11.58
C ALA A 191 1.19 -10.51 -10.89
N PHE A 192 1.83 -9.91 -9.88
CA PHE A 192 1.33 -8.68 -9.23
C PHE A 192 1.35 -7.50 -10.19
N LEU A 193 2.50 -7.18 -10.77
CA LEU A 193 2.65 -6.02 -11.65
C LEU A 193 1.72 -6.08 -12.86
N ASN A 194 1.57 -7.25 -13.48
CA ASN A 194 0.65 -7.45 -14.61
C ASN A 194 -0.84 -7.37 -14.25
N SER A 195 -1.18 -7.51 -12.97
CA SER A 195 -2.57 -7.45 -12.49
C SER A 195 -3.02 -6.03 -12.12
N LEU A 196 -2.08 -5.10 -11.94
CA LEU A 196 -2.40 -3.73 -11.56
C LEU A 196 -3.25 -3.02 -12.62
N PRO A 197 -4.13 -2.10 -12.21
CA PRO A 197 -4.97 -1.38 -13.16
C PRO A 197 -4.16 -0.43 -14.04
N SER A 198 -3.11 0.22 -13.52
CA SER A 198 -2.21 1.09 -14.28
C SER A 198 -0.98 0.35 -14.79
N ARG A 199 -0.54 0.74 -16.00
CA ARG A 199 0.73 0.31 -16.61
C ARG A 199 1.86 1.32 -16.41
N THR A 200 1.57 2.48 -15.87
CA THR A 200 2.57 3.50 -15.50
C THR A 200 3.32 3.06 -14.26
N ILE A 201 4.26 2.11 -14.44
CA ILE A 201 5.05 1.49 -13.38
C ILE A 201 6.49 1.99 -13.45
N LYS A 202 6.97 2.61 -12.37
CA LYS A 202 8.33 3.10 -12.20
C LYS A 202 9.06 2.25 -11.15
N VAL A 203 10.17 1.65 -11.52
CA VAL A 203 11.07 0.94 -10.60
C VAL A 203 12.20 1.89 -10.23
N MET A 204 12.23 2.33 -8.99
CA MET A 204 13.10 3.42 -8.52
C MET A 204 13.60 3.12 -7.10
N THR A 205 14.69 3.74 -6.68
CA THR A 205 15.12 3.73 -5.28
C THR A 205 14.16 4.56 -4.41
N ALA A 206 14.16 4.34 -3.11
CA ALA A 206 13.35 5.12 -2.17
C ALA A 206 13.58 6.63 -2.34
N ALA A 207 14.84 7.07 -2.46
CA ALA A 207 15.19 8.48 -2.64
C ALA A 207 14.67 9.05 -3.98
N GLU A 208 14.76 8.29 -5.06
CA GLU A 208 14.24 8.72 -6.36
C GLU A 208 12.71 8.81 -6.36
N ILE A 209 12.01 7.90 -5.67
CA ILE A 209 10.54 7.96 -5.48
C ILE A 209 10.17 9.29 -4.81
N VAL A 210 10.82 9.63 -3.70
CA VAL A 210 10.55 10.87 -2.96
C VAL A 210 10.75 12.08 -3.86
N SER A 211 11.88 12.15 -4.57
CA SER A 211 12.19 13.26 -5.48
C SER A 211 11.19 13.38 -6.64
N ASP A 212 10.66 12.25 -7.14
CA ASP A 212 9.64 12.25 -8.20
C ASP A 212 8.28 12.74 -7.68
N LEU A 213 7.91 12.34 -6.46
CA LEU A 213 6.71 12.82 -5.77
C LEU A 213 6.73 14.32 -5.51
N GLU A 214 7.86 14.85 -5.01
CA GLU A 214 8.04 16.30 -4.76
C GLU A 214 7.91 17.11 -6.06
N ARG A 215 8.48 16.64 -7.16
CA ARG A 215 8.34 17.28 -8.47
C ARG A 215 6.90 17.29 -8.97
N SER A 216 6.19 16.19 -8.80
CA SER A 216 4.80 16.05 -9.24
C SER A 216 3.83 16.93 -8.45
N ASN A 217 4.15 17.26 -7.21
CA ASN A 217 3.30 18.11 -6.36
C ASN A 217 3.61 19.62 -6.48
N ASN A 218 4.76 19.98 -7.05
CA ASN A 218 5.19 21.36 -7.24
C ASN A 218 4.96 21.89 -8.68
N GLY A 219 4.44 21.09 -9.59
CA GLY A 219 4.14 21.42 -10.98
C GLY A 219 2.64 21.48 -11.23
#